data_037adbbf97cc595be229292f5a7355ad
#
_entry.id   037adbbf97cc595be229292f5a7355ad
#
_cell.length_a   1.000
_cell.length_b   1.000
_cell.length_c   1.000
_cell.angle_alpha   90.00
_cell.angle_beta   90.00
_cell.angle_gamma   90.00
#
_symmetry.space_group_name_H-M   'P 1'
#
loop_
_entity.id
_entity.type
_entity.pdbx_description
1 polymer ?
#
loop_
_entity_poly.entity_id
_entity_poly.type
_entity_poly.pdbx_seq_one_letter_code
_entity_poly.pdbx_strand_id
1 'polypeptide(L)'
;MEDIFERLYDMTAFSNIIAEPQFLIMYAIAFILLYLGIKKKYEPLLLIPIAFGVLLANFPGGEMGVVQADENGMVMVNGALKNIWEMPLHEIAHDLGLMNFIYYMLIKTGFLPPIIFMGVGALTDFGPMLRNLRLSIFGAAAQLGIFTVLLVAILMGFTPKEAASLGIIGGADGPTAIFTTIKLAPHLLGPIAIAAYSYMALVPVI
;
A
#
# COMPACT_ATOMS: atom_id res chain seq x y z
N MET A 1 29.74 33.76 3.19
CA MET A 1 28.63 33.42 4.12
C MET A 1 27.39 33.02 3.34
N GLU A 2 27.03 33.72 2.27
CA GLU A 2 25.93 33.35 1.39
C GLU A 2 26.05 31.90 0.84
N ASP A 3 27.23 31.52 0.39
CA ASP A 3 27.54 30.19 -0.13
C ASP A 3 27.32 29.04 0.91
N ILE A 4 27.50 29.33 2.20
CA ILE A 4 27.26 28.34 3.26
C ILE A 4 25.75 28.19 3.56
N PHE A 5 25.00 29.29 3.54
CA PHE A 5 23.55 29.26 3.75
C PHE A 5 22.83 28.60 2.56
N GLU A 6 23.30 28.87 1.35
CA GLU A 6 22.78 28.23 0.14
C GLU A 6 23.01 26.71 0.16
N ARG A 7 24.23 26.26 0.49
CA ARG A 7 24.52 24.83 0.65
C ARG A 7 23.74 24.19 1.78
N LEU A 8 23.58 24.87 2.90
CA LEU A 8 22.76 24.36 4.00
C LEU A 8 21.28 24.28 3.59
N TYR A 9 20.78 25.24 2.82
CA TYR A 9 19.42 25.21 2.30
C TYR A 9 19.22 24.05 1.31
N ASP A 10 20.17 23.84 0.40
CA ASP A 10 20.14 22.74 -0.58
C ASP A 10 20.25 21.36 0.08
N MET A 11 20.87 21.29 1.27
CA MET A 11 20.90 20.06 2.08
C MET A 11 19.59 19.82 2.84
N THR A 12 18.67 20.79 2.85
CA THR A 12 17.37 20.62 3.48
C THR A 12 16.32 20.18 2.45
N ALA A 13 15.24 19.56 2.92
CA ALA A 13 14.14 19.17 2.08
C ALA A 13 13.18 20.34 1.74
N PHE A 14 13.47 21.58 2.12
CA PHE A 14 12.58 22.71 1.92
C PHE A 14 12.36 23.06 0.44
N SER A 15 13.41 23.00 -0.37
CA SER A 15 13.31 23.21 -1.82
C SER A 15 12.35 22.19 -2.47
N ASN A 16 12.44 20.92 -2.07
CA ASN A 16 11.60 19.86 -2.58
C ASN A 16 10.12 20.02 -2.16
N ILE A 17 9.88 20.46 -0.91
CA ILE A 17 8.51 20.74 -0.43
C ILE A 17 7.88 21.92 -1.17
N ILE A 18 8.67 22.96 -1.50
CA ILE A 18 8.18 24.10 -2.26
C ILE A 18 7.88 23.71 -3.71
N ALA A 19 8.73 22.86 -4.31
CA ALA A 19 8.53 22.37 -5.67
C ALA A 19 7.30 21.45 -5.78
N GLU A 20 7.06 20.60 -4.76
CA GLU A 20 5.95 19.64 -4.75
C GLU A 20 5.14 19.72 -3.44
N PRO A 21 4.21 20.67 -3.32
CA PRO A 21 3.44 20.88 -2.08
C PRO A 21 2.53 19.69 -1.71
N GLN A 22 2.30 18.77 -2.62
CA GLN A 22 1.55 17.54 -2.38
C GLN A 22 2.19 16.65 -1.29
N PHE A 23 3.50 16.77 -1.02
CA PHE A 23 4.12 16.10 0.13
C PHE A 23 3.47 16.47 1.46
N LEU A 24 3.05 17.73 1.63
CA LEU A 24 2.37 18.17 2.85
C LEU A 24 1.00 17.49 3.05
N ILE A 25 0.28 17.20 1.96
CA ILE A 25 -0.98 16.46 2.00
C ILE A 25 -0.72 15.04 2.47
N MET A 26 0.30 14.39 1.91
CA MET A 26 0.66 13.02 2.29
C MET A 26 1.14 12.94 3.74
N TYR A 27 1.87 13.94 4.23
CA TYR A 27 2.22 14.02 5.64
C TYR A 27 1.00 14.21 6.54
N ALA A 28 0.05 15.06 6.15
CA ALA A 28 -1.19 15.22 6.90
C ALA A 28 -1.94 13.89 7.01
N ILE A 29 -2.06 13.16 5.90
CA ILE A 29 -2.68 11.82 5.87
C ILE A 29 -1.93 10.86 6.81
N ALA A 30 -0.61 10.80 6.72
CA ALA A 30 0.21 9.92 7.56
C ALA A 30 0.07 10.25 9.05
N PHE A 31 0.07 11.53 9.44
CA PHE A 31 -0.14 11.95 10.82
C PHE A 31 -1.56 11.66 11.32
N ILE A 32 -2.58 11.78 10.47
CA ILE A 32 -3.94 11.37 10.80
C ILE A 32 -3.99 9.86 11.08
N LEU A 33 -3.39 9.03 10.22
CA LEU A 33 -3.33 7.59 10.42
C LEU A 33 -2.57 7.23 11.70
N LEU A 34 -1.45 7.89 12.00
CA LEU A 34 -0.72 7.71 13.26
C LEU A 34 -1.58 8.09 14.47
N TYR A 35 -2.29 9.21 14.41
CA TYR A 35 -3.19 9.63 15.48
C TYR A 35 -4.30 8.60 15.71
N LEU A 36 -4.92 8.10 14.64
CA LEU A 36 -5.96 7.06 14.73
C LEU A 36 -5.40 5.76 15.31
N GLY A 37 -4.22 5.31 14.88
CA GLY A 37 -3.58 4.10 15.38
C GLY A 37 -3.14 4.22 16.84
N ILE A 38 -2.44 5.31 17.20
CA ILE A 38 -1.84 5.47 18.54
C ILE A 38 -2.87 5.94 19.56
N LYS A 39 -3.60 7.03 19.26
CA LYS A 39 -4.49 7.68 20.22
C LYS A 39 -5.87 7.02 20.29
N LYS A 40 -6.43 6.69 19.14
CA LYS A 40 -7.75 6.05 19.03
C LYS A 40 -7.68 4.53 19.13
N LYS A 41 -6.48 3.95 18.99
CA LYS A 41 -6.24 2.50 19.01
C LYS A 41 -7.01 1.73 17.93
N TYR A 42 -7.24 2.36 16.77
CA TYR A 42 -7.84 1.72 15.61
C TYR A 42 -6.79 0.88 14.91
N GLU A 43 -6.89 -0.43 15.03
CA GLU A 43 -5.97 -1.40 14.43
C GLU A 43 -4.48 -0.94 14.42
N PRO A 44 -3.88 -0.69 15.61
CA PRO A 44 -2.54 -0.08 15.69
C PRO A 44 -1.46 -0.93 15.01
N LEU A 45 -1.64 -2.26 14.95
CA LEU A 45 -0.71 -3.17 14.29
C LEU A 45 -0.68 -2.99 12.76
N LEU A 46 -1.70 -2.38 12.17
CA LEU A 46 -1.79 -2.08 10.75
C LEU A 46 -1.56 -0.61 10.48
N LEU A 47 -2.27 0.28 11.16
CA LEU A 47 -2.24 1.72 10.87
C LEU A 47 -0.87 2.34 11.11
N ILE A 48 -0.18 1.97 12.20
CA ILE A 48 1.13 2.55 12.52
C ILE A 48 2.19 2.20 11.47
N PRO A 49 2.39 0.92 11.07
CA PRO A 49 3.33 0.59 10.01
C PRO A 49 2.98 1.21 8.66
N ILE A 50 1.68 1.27 8.30
CA ILE A 50 1.23 1.90 7.06
C ILE A 50 1.56 3.39 7.06
N ALA A 51 1.21 4.10 8.12
CA ALA A 51 1.47 5.53 8.26
C ALA A 51 2.98 5.83 8.22
N PHE A 52 3.79 4.99 8.86
CA PHE A 52 5.24 5.11 8.82
C PHE A 52 5.79 4.86 7.39
N GLY A 53 5.26 3.87 6.69
CA GLY A 53 5.59 3.63 5.28
C GLY A 53 5.23 4.81 4.38
N VAL A 54 4.05 5.44 4.61
CA VAL A 54 3.64 6.65 3.89
C VAL A 54 4.61 7.82 4.16
N LEU A 55 5.04 8.00 5.41
CA LEU A 55 6.04 9.03 5.75
C LEU A 55 7.36 8.79 5.03
N LEU A 56 7.88 7.56 5.05
CA LEU A 56 9.14 7.22 4.38
C LEU A 56 9.05 7.38 2.87
N ALA A 57 7.98 6.87 2.25
CA ALA A 57 7.79 6.94 0.81
C ALA A 57 7.65 8.36 0.27
N ASN A 58 7.14 9.28 1.10
CA ASN A 58 6.94 10.68 0.76
C ASN A 58 7.99 11.61 1.42
N PHE A 59 9.15 11.07 1.81
CA PHE A 59 10.20 11.89 2.39
C PHE A 59 10.86 12.74 1.29
N PRO A 60 10.75 14.08 1.34
CA PRO A 60 11.22 14.95 0.26
C PRO A 60 12.72 14.80 0.06
N GLY A 61 13.16 14.55 -1.17
CA GLY A 61 14.57 14.33 -1.52
C GLY A 61 15.16 12.99 -1.03
N GLY A 62 14.35 12.13 -0.39
CA GLY A 62 14.83 10.84 0.11
C GLY A 62 14.76 9.70 -0.90
N GLU A 63 13.97 9.86 -1.98
CA GLU A 63 13.73 8.84 -3.01
C GLU A 63 13.44 7.43 -2.46
N MET A 64 12.83 7.39 -1.25
CA MET A 64 12.54 6.13 -0.55
C MET A 64 11.22 5.49 -0.99
N GLY A 65 10.50 6.11 -1.93
CA GLY A 65 9.29 5.53 -2.51
C GLY A 65 9.58 4.29 -3.33
N VAL A 66 8.66 3.34 -3.32
CA VAL A 66 8.74 2.19 -4.21
C VAL A 66 8.33 2.61 -5.60
N VAL A 67 9.24 2.43 -6.57
CA VAL A 67 8.95 2.70 -7.97
C VAL A 67 7.90 1.72 -8.48
N GLN A 68 6.79 2.24 -8.99
CA GLN A 68 5.72 1.44 -9.56
C GLN A 68 6.01 1.15 -11.03
N ALA A 69 5.94 -0.11 -11.41
CA ALA A 69 6.00 -0.50 -12.80
C ALA A 69 4.68 -0.15 -13.52
N ASP A 70 4.77 0.17 -14.81
CA ASP A 70 3.59 0.29 -15.66
C ASP A 70 2.91 -1.07 -15.90
N GLU A 71 1.84 -1.10 -16.69
CA GLU A 71 1.09 -2.32 -17.01
C GLU A 71 1.96 -3.41 -17.66
N ASN A 72 3.04 -3.03 -18.31
CA ASN A 72 3.99 -3.92 -19.00
C ASN A 72 5.17 -4.31 -18.09
N GLY A 73 5.19 -3.85 -16.84
CA GLY A 73 6.29 -4.09 -15.91
C GLY A 73 7.51 -3.19 -16.15
N MET A 74 7.36 -2.11 -16.94
CA MET A 74 8.45 -1.21 -17.25
C MET A 74 8.60 -0.13 -16.19
N VAL A 75 9.84 0.17 -15.84
CA VAL A 75 10.24 1.26 -14.94
C VAL A 75 11.35 2.08 -15.59
N MET A 76 11.39 3.37 -15.28
CA MET A 76 12.49 4.23 -15.69
C MET A 76 13.64 4.08 -14.69
N VAL A 77 14.79 3.60 -15.15
CA VAL A 77 16.00 3.40 -14.33
C VAL A 77 17.16 4.08 -15.04
N ASN A 78 17.77 5.07 -14.39
CA ASN A 78 18.90 5.82 -14.95
C ASN A 78 18.68 6.34 -16.38
N GLY A 79 17.44 6.78 -16.69
CA GLY A 79 17.09 7.31 -18.02
C GLY A 79 16.79 6.24 -19.08
N ALA A 80 16.78 4.95 -18.74
CA ALA A 80 16.41 3.85 -19.61
C ALA A 80 15.16 3.12 -19.09
N LEU A 81 14.28 2.69 -19.99
CA LEU A 81 13.16 1.82 -19.65
C LEU A 81 13.68 0.39 -19.47
N LYS A 82 13.49 -0.18 -18.29
CA LYS A 82 13.84 -1.57 -17.97
C LYS A 82 12.60 -2.31 -17.47
N ASN A 83 12.51 -3.60 -17.77
CA ASN A 83 11.46 -4.45 -17.17
C ASN A 83 11.88 -4.87 -15.75
N ILE A 84 11.17 -4.37 -14.74
CA ILE A 84 11.49 -4.64 -13.33
C ILE A 84 11.41 -6.12 -12.99
N TRP A 85 10.54 -6.87 -13.67
CA TRP A 85 10.37 -8.29 -13.41
C TRP A 85 11.52 -9.15 -13.93
N GLU A 86 12.26 -8.64 -14.91
CA GLU A 86 13.44 -9.28 -15.49
C GLU A 86 14.74 -8.84 -14.82
N MET A 87 14.73 -7.67 -14.17
CA MET A 87 15.91 -7.13 -13.47
C MET A 87 16.34 -8.08 -12.33
N PRO A 88 17.65 -8.38 -12.23
CA PRO A 88 18.18 -9.08 -11.06
C PRO A 88 17.99 -8.26 -9.78
N LEU A 89 17.77 -8.94 -8.65
CA LEU A 89 17.52 -8.27 -7.37
C LEU A 89 18.68 -7.36 -6.92
N HIS A 90 19.92 -7.71 -7.27
CA HIS A 90 21.08 -6.88 -6.93
C HIS A 90 21.11 -5.56 -7.73
N GLU A 91 20.65 -5.56 -8.99
CA GLU A 91 20.49 -4.32 -9.76
C GLU A 91 19.38 -3.45 -9.18
N ILE A 92 18.26 -4.04 -8.78
CA ILE A 92 17.18 -3.33 -8.10
C ILE A 92 17.70 -2.67 -6.81
N ALA A 93 18.51 -3.37 -6.03
CA ALA A 93 19.11 -2.82 -4.82
C ALA A 93 20.05 -1.65 -5.11
N HIS A 94 20.85 -1.75 -6.16
CA HIS A 94 21.85 -0.74 -6.52
C HIS A 94 21.21 0.48 -7.18
N ASP A 95 20.32 0.27 -8.14
CA ASP A 95 19.79 1.35 -9.01
C ASP A 95 18.53 2.01 -8.40
N LEU A 96 17.73 1.27 -7.63
CA LEU A 96 16.46 1.74 -7.09
C LEU A 96 16.43 1.80 -5.54
N GLY A 97 17.50 1.35 -4.89
CA GLY A 97 17.69 1.43 -3.44
C GLY A 97 17.02 0.32 -2.64
N LEU A 98 17.29 0.35 -1.32
CA LEU A 98 16.95 -0.72 -0.37
C LEU A 98 15.44 -1.00 -0.29
N MET A 99 14.61 0.05 -0.30
CA MET A 99 13.15 -0.13 -0.17
C MET A 99 12.56 -0.86 -1.37
N ASN A 100 13.03 -0.53 -2.58
CA ASN A 100 12.66 -1.24 -3.80
C ASN A 100 13.18 -2.68 -3.80
N PHE A 101 14.39 -2.92 -3.31
CA PHE A 101 14.93 -4.27 -3.16
C PHE A 101 14.04 -5.13 -2.26
N ILE A 102 13.69 -4.66 -1.06
CA ILE A 102 12.82 -5.40 -0.11
C ILE A 102 11.44 -5.66 -0.73
N TYR A 103 10.85 -4.63 -1.34
CA TYR A 103 9.53 -4.73 -1.95
C TYR A 103 9.49 -5.76 -3.08
N TYR A 104 10.38 -5.64 -4.06
CA TYR A 104 10.39 -6.55 -5.20
C TYR A 104 10.88 -7.95 -4.83
N MET A 105 11.79 -8.09 -3.87
CA MET A 105 12.19 -9.39 -3.35
C MET A 105 10.98 -10.16 -2.79
N LEU A 106 10.19 -9.51 -1.94
CA LEU A 106 9.03 -10.14 -1.29
C LEU A 106 7.89 -10.43 -2.29
N ILE A 107 7.70 -9.55 -3.28
CA ILE A 107 6.64 -9.69 -4.28
C ILE A 107 7.04 -10.69 -5.38
N LYS A 108 8.26 -10.56 -5.94
CA LYS A 108 8.75 -11.47 -7.01
C LYS A 108 8.80 -12.93 -6.58
N THR A 109 9.20 -13.18 -5.34
CA THR A 109 9.26 -14.56 -4.81
C THR A 109 7.86 -15.12 -4.49
N GLY A 110 6.83 -14.28 -4.46
CA GLY A 110 5.48 -14.66 -4.05
C GLY A 110 5.37 -15.05 -2.57
N PHE A 111 6.40 -14.72 -1.77
CA PHE A 111 6.48 -15.13 -0.37
C PHE A 111 5.65 -14.23 0.55
N LEU A 112 5.42 -12.97 0.13
CA LEU A 112 4.69 -11.98 0.92
C LEU A 112 3.26 -12.41 1.27
N PRO A 113 2.38 -12.83 0.31
CA PRO A 113 1.00 -13.16 0.62
C PRO A 113 0.85 -14.29 1.64
N PRO A 114 1.53 -15.44 1.53
CA PRO A 114 1.46 -16.49 2.54
C PRO A 114 1.86 -16.03 3.94
N ILE A 115 2.89 -15.20 4.08
CA ILE A 115 3.29 -14.66 5.39
C ILE A 115 2.21 -13.75 5.96
N ILE A 116 1.63 -12.87 5.13
CA ILE A 116 0.57 -11.97 5.59
C ILE A 116 -0.63 -12.78 6.06
N PHE A 117 -1.10 -13.78 5.29
CA PHE A 117 -2.19 -14.65 5.70
C PHE A 117 -1.91 -15.42 6.98
N MET A 118 -0.70 -15.94 7.13
CA MET A 118 -0.27 -16.61 8.35
C MET A 118 -0.30 -15.66 9.56
N GLY A 119 0.20 -14.43 9.39
CA GLY A 119 0.19 -13.41 10.45
C GLY A 119 -1.22 -13.01 10.86
N VAL A 120 -2.09 -12.72 9.90
CA VAL A 120 -3.50 -12.36 10.16
C VAL A 120 -4.23 -13.53 10.83
N GLY A 121 -4.02 -14.76 10.33
CA GLY A 121 -4.62 -15.95 10.94
C GLY A 121 -4.17 -16.18 12.38
N ALA A 122 -2.90 -15.92 12.69
CA ALA A 122 -2.37 -16.04 14.04
C ALA A 122 -2.93 -14.96 15.01
N LEU A 123 -3.28 -13.78 14.50
CA LEU A 123 -3.85 -12.68 15.29
C LEU A 123 -5.38 -12.78 15.45
N THR A 124 -6.05 -13.60 14.64
CA THR A 124 -7.50 -13.68 14.60
C THR A 124 -8.04 -14.54 15.73
N ASP A 125 -8.90 -13.98 16.57
CA ASP A 125 -9.66 -14.74 17.57
C ASP A 125 -10.97 -15.26 16.95
N PHE A 126 -10.99 -16.54 16.62
CA PHE A 126 -12.18 -17.23 16.09
C PHE A 126 -13.21 -17.62 17.16
N GLY A 127 -12.88 -17.48 18.46
CA GLY A 127 -13.73 -17.88 19.56
C GLY A 127 -15.16 -17.34 19.50
N PRO A 128 -15.38 -16.04 19.31
CA PRO A 128 -16.72 -15.46 19.20
C PRO A 128 -17.57 -16.05 18.08
N MET A 129 -16.97 -16.25 16.90
CA MET A 129 -17.65 -16.83 15.74
C MET A 129 -18.04 -18.29 15.97
N LEU A 130 -17.15 -19.09 16.57
CA LEU A 130 -17.41 -20.51 16.86
C LEU A 130 -18.51 -20.69 17.93
N ARG A 131 -18.64 -19.75 18.87
CA ARG A 131 -19.70 -19.75 19.89
C ARG A 131 -21.06 -19.32 19.31
N ASN A 132 -21.05 -18.48 18.28
CA ASN A 132 -22.27 -17.96 17.68
C ASN A 132 -22.16 -17.92 16.15
N LEU A 133 -22.56 -19.03 15.53
CA LEU A 133 -22.51 -19.19 14.07
C LEU A 133 -23.34 -18.15 13.29
N ARG A 134 -24.29 -17.47 13.96
CA ARG A 134 -25.06 -16.39 13.32
C ARG A 134 -24.18 -15.21 12.92
N LEU A 135 -23.02 -15.03 13.57
CA LEU A 135 -22.06 -13.99 13.20
C LEU A 135 -21.46 -14.19 11.81
N SER A 136 -21.52 -15.41 11.25
CA SER A 136 -21.06 -15.68 9.88
C SER A 136 -21.88 -14.94 8.80
N ILE A 137 -23.06 -14.42 9.15
CA ILE A 137 -23.85 -13.60 8.23
C ILE A 137 -23.14 -12.29 7.85
N PHE A 138 -22.28 -11.77 8.73
CA PHE A 138 -21.43 -10.61 8.41
C PHE A 138 -20.45 -10.91 7.29
N GLY A 139 -19.94 -12.15 7.21
CA GLY A 139 -19.12 -12.60 6.08
C GLY A 139 -19.90 -12.58 4.76
N ALA A 140 -21.18 -12.98 4.77
CA ALA A 140 -22.04 -12.88 3.60
C ALA A 140 -22.28 -11.42 3.18
N ALA A 141 -22.45 -10.51 4.13
CA ALA A 141 -22.57 -9.08 3.86
C ALA A 141 -21.27 -8.51 3.22
N ALA A 142 -20.11 -8.93 3.70
CA ALA A 142 -18.82 -8.56 3.10
C ALA A 142 -18.70 -9.04 1.63
N GLN A 143 -19.14 -10.27 1.34
CA GLN A 143 -19.18 -10.80 -0.03
C GLN A 143 -20.08 -9.93 -0.94
N LEU A 144 -21.22 -9.48 -0.44
CA LEU A 144 -22.11 -8.58 -1.17
C LEU A 144 -21.39 -7.25 -1.49
N GLY A 145 -20.60 -6.73 -0.56
CA GLY A 145 -19.73 -5.56 -0.76
C GLY A 145 -18.74 -5.77 -1.90
N ILE A 146 -18.02 -6.89 -1.91
CA ILE A 146 -17.06 -7.25 -2.96
C ILE A 146 -17.72 -7.23 -4.35
N PHE A 147 -18.85 -7.95 -4.51
CA PHE A 147 -19.53 -8.00 -5.80
C PHE A 147 -20.12 -6.65 -6.22
N THR A 148 -20.61 -5.87 -5.27
CA THR A 148 -21.14 -4.53 -5.56
C THR A 148 -20.04 -3.61 -6.09
N VAL A 149 -18.89 -3.56 -5.43
CA VAL A 149 -17.76 -2.74 -5.87
C VAL A 149 -17.23 -3.21 -7.22
N LEU A 150 -17.12 -4.52 -7.44
CA LEU A 150 -16.71 -5.10 -8.72
C LEU A 150 -17.62 -4.64 -9.86
N LEU A 151 -18.94 -4.76 -9.68
CA LEU A 151 -19.92 -4.35 -10.71
C LEU A 151 -19.85 -2.85 -10.97
N VAL A 152 -19.79 -2.02 -9.92
CA VAL A 152 -19.67 -0.57 -10.05
C VAL A 152 -18.37 -0.18 -10.76
N ALA A 153 -17.26 -0.82 -10.44
CA ALA A 153 -15.98 -0.56 -11.10
C ALA A 153 -16.04 -0.88 -12.60
N ILE A 154 -16.69 -2.00 -12.99
CA ILE A 154 -16.90 -2.33 -14.41
C ILE A 154 -17.76 -1.25 -15.09
N LEU A 155 -18.83 -0.79 -14.44
CA LEU A 155 -19.69 0.27 -14.97
C LEU A 155 -18.96 1.60 -15.11
N MET A 156 -17.96 1.86 -14.26
CA MET A 156 -17.08 3.04 -14.35
C MET A 156 -16.03 2.92 -15.45
N GLY A 157 -15.92 1.79 -16.14
CA GLY A 157 -15.00 1.59 -17.27
C GLY A 157 -13.67 0.94 -16.92
N PHE A 158 -13.48 0.44 -15.68
CA PHE A 158 -12.31 -0.37 -15.32
C PHE A 158 -12.36 -1.72 -16.04
N THR A 159 -11.18 -2.24 -16.37
CA THR A 159 -11.09 -3.60 -16.90
C THR A 159 -11.55 -4.64 -15.87
N PRO A 160 -12.02 -5.83 -16.27
CA PRO A 160 -12.44 -6.86 -15.33
C PRO A 160 -11.38 -7.26 -14.30
N LYS A 161 -10.09 -7.19 -14.67
CA LYS A 161 -8.97 -7.48 -13.78
C LYS A 161 -8.79 -6.39 -12.71
N GLU A 162 -8.86 -5.14 -13.11
CA GLU A 162 -8.81 -3.99 -12.19
C GLU A 162 -10.04 -3.97 -11.29
N ALA A 163 -11.23 -4.18 -11.85
CA ALA A 163 -12.47 -4.24 -11.11
C ALA A 163 -12.46 -5.36 -10.05
N ALA A 164 -11.88 -6.52 -10.37
CA ALA A 164 -11.70 -7.60 -9.38
C ALA A 164 -10.74 -7.19 -8.26
N SER A 165 -9.65 -6.50 -8.59
CA SER A 165 -8.70 -5.99 -7.60
C SER A 165 -9.32 -4.93 -6.69
N LEU A 166 -10.14 -4.02 -7.25
CA LEU A 166 -10.88 -3.02 -6.49
C LEU A 166 -11.99 -3.65 -5.63
N GLY A 167 -12.66 -4.68 -6.17
CA GLY A 167 -13.78 -5.37 -5.50
C GLY A 167 -13.39 -5.93 -4.13
N ILE A 168 -12.18 -6.47 -3.99
CA ILE A 168 -11.70 -7.07 -2.74
C ILE A 168 -11.63 -6.06 -1.58
N ILE A 169 -11.45 -4.77 -1.87
CA ILE A 169 -11.48 -3.72 -0.85
C ILE A 169 -12.82 -3.75 -0.08
N GLY A 170 -13.93 -4.01 -0.78
CA GLY A 170 -15.26 -4.13 -0.17
C GLY A 170 -15.41 -5.26 0.86
N GLY A 171 -14.50 -6.24 0.84
CA GLY A 171 -14.46 -7.33 1.81
C GLY A 171 -13.70 -7.02 3.09
N ALA A 172 -13.07 -5.85 3.20
CA ALA A 172 -12.21 -5.45 4.32
C ALA A 172 -11.08 -6.46 4.62
N ASP A 173 -10.51 -7.05 3.57
CA ASP A 173 -9.43 -8.04 3.64
C ASP A 173 -8.19 -7.51 2.87
N GLY A 174 -7.35 -6.79 3.59
CA GLY A 174 -6.14 -6.18 3.04
C GLY A 174 -5.17 -7.18 2.41
N PRO A 175 -4.84 -8.30 3.06
CA PRO A 175 -3.96 -9.33 2.51
C PRO A 175 -4.46 -9.91 1.19
N THR A 176 -5.76 -10.22 1.08
CA THR A 176 -6.37 -10.72 -0.15
C THR A 176 -6.37 -9.65 -1.25
N ALA A 177 -6.60 -8.38 -0.89
CA ALA A 177 -6.50 -7.27 -1.83
C ALA A 177 -5.11 -7.16 -2.45
N ILE A 178 -4.05 -7.24 -1.65
CA ILE A 178 -2.66 -7.27 -2.15
C ILE A 178 -2.44 -8.46 -3.06
N PHE A 179 -2.79 -9.67 -2.62
CA PHE A 179 -2.58 -10.89 -3.41
C PHE A 179 -3.27 -10.83 -4.77
N THR A 180 -4.54 -10.43 -4.77
CA THR A 180 -5.34 -10.33 -5.99
C THR A 180 -4.77 -9.26 -6.93
N THR A 181 -4.39 -8.10 -6.40
CA THR A 181 -3.87 -6.99 -7.19
C THR A 181 -2.51 -7.32 -7.81
N ILE A 182 -1.60 -7.97 -7.07
CA ILE A 182 -0.32 -8.44 -7.63
C ILE A 182 -0.55 -9.34 -8.86
N LYS A 183 -1.61 -10.16 -8.84
CA LYS A 183 -1.90 -11.11 -9.92
C LYS A 183 -2.68 -10.51 -11.09
N LEU A 184 -3.58 -9.58 -10.83
CA LEU A 184 -4.55 -9.10 -11.82
C LEU A 184 -4.26 -7.69 -12.33
N ALA A 185 -3.78 -6.77 -11.48
CA ALA A 185 -3.55 -5.37 -11.80
C ALA A 185 -2.37 -4.80 -10.99
N PRO A 186 -1.12 -5.26 -11.24
CA PRO A 186 0.06 -4.88 -10.45
C PRO A 186 0.29 -3.36 -10.38
N HIS A 187 -0.06 -2.62 -11.41
CA HIS A 187 0.05 -1.16 -11.49
C HIS A 187 -0.83 -0.42 -10.47
N LEU A 188 -1.92 -1.04 -9.99
CA LEU A 188 -2.81 -0.48 -8.97
C LEU A 188 -2.42 -0.92 -7.54
N LEU A 189 -1.33 -1.65 -7.36
CA LEU A 189 -0.99 -2.26 -6.06
C LEU A 189 -0.81 -1.22 -4.95
N GLY A 190 -0.11 -0.12 -5.21
CA GLY A 190 0.10 0.94 -4.23
C GLY A 190 -1.20 1.56 -3.72
N PRO A 191 -2.02 2.15 -4.60
CA PRO A 191 -3.31 2.73 -4.21
C PRO A 191 -4.26 1.73 -3.54
N ILE A 192 -4.36 0.51 -4.07
CA ILE A 192 -5.25 -0.52 -3.52
C ILE A 192 -4.77 -0.98 -2.14
N ALA A 193 -3.46 -1.17 -1.93
CA ALA A 193 -2.92 -1.55 -0.64
C ALA A 193 -3.26 -0.51 0.44
N ILE A 194 -3.02 0.77 0.15
CA ILE A 194 -3.33 1.87 1.08
C ILE A 194 -4.83 1.91 1.38
N ALA A 195 -5.68 1.85 0.35
CA ALA A 195 -7.13 1.89 0.51
C ALA A 195 -7.65 0.69 1.30
N ALA A 196 -7.22 -0.53 0.96
CA ALA A 196 -7.68 -1.76 1.58
C ALA A 196 -7.31 -1.84 3.07
N TYR A 197 -6.06 -1.52 3.42
CA TYR A 197 -5.63 -1.54 4.82
C TYR A 197 -6.22 -0.40 5.64
N SER A 198 -6.34 0.80 5.06
CA SER A 198 -7.00 1.93 5.74
C SER A 198 -8.48 1.63 5.99
N TYR A 199 -9.18 1.05 5.02
CA TYR A 199 -10.57 0.62 5.18
C TYR A 199 -10.71 -0.46 6.25
N MET A 200 -9.87 -1.51 6.20
CA MET A 200 -9.86 -2.58 7.19
C MET A 200 -9.64 -2.05 8.61
N ALA A 201 -8.72 -1.09 8.77
CA ALA A 201 -8.44 -0.48 10.06
C ALA A 201 -9.58 0.38 10.60
N LEU A 202 -10.49 0.88 9.74
CA LEU A 202 -11.65 1.68 10.14
C LEU A 202 -12.90 0.83 10.43
N VAL A 203 -12.92 -0.45 10.03
CA VAL A 203 -14.06 -1.35 10.26
C VAL A 203 -14.55 -1.38 11.72
N PRO A 204 -13.68 -1.39 12.76
CA PRO A 204 -14.14 -1.38 14.13
C PRO A 204 -14.92 -0.12 14.56
N VAL A 205 -14.94 0.91 13.71
CA VAL A 205 -15.56 2.22 13.99
C VAL A 205 -16.88 2.39 13.26
N ILE A 206 -17.03 1.67 12.14
CA ILE A 206 -18.20 1.70 11.27
C ILE A 206 -19.21 0.65 11.75
#